data_f51d9c450b9be4605e22f811749c7819
#
_entry.id   f51d9c450b9be4605e22f811749c7819
#
_cell.length_a   1.000
_cell.length_b   1.000
_cell.length_c   1.000
_cell.angle_alpha   90.00
_cell.angle_beta   90.00
_cell.angle_gamma   90.00
#
_symmetry.space_group_name_H-M   'P 1'
#
loop_
_entity.id
_entity.type
_entity.pdbx_description
1 polymer ?
#
loop_
_entity_poly.entity_id
_entity_poly.type
_entity_poly.pdbx_seq_one_letter_code
_entity_poly.pdbx_strand_id
1 'polypeptide(L)'
;NKQAAKFYYYQLHTERGKQGYDYLNGRGLSDDTIRKFGLGYSDKYGSLLYRFLKEKGYDDEILRQSGLFLADEVHGMQDKFWNRVIYPIMDANSRVIGFGGRVMGDGKPKYLNSPETKIFDKSRNLYGLHLARSSRRKNLIICEGYMDVISMHQAGFNNAVASLGTALTSLQAGLMKRYTDEVLVIYDSDEAGVKAALRAIPMLKGVGLTTRVVNLRPYKDPDEFIQHEGCEAFEKRLEEAENSVLYEIRMKERDFDLADPQGKSDFLHEAVRRLVAIEDEIERNSYLEAVAGKYGIAVEVLRKQVGQMALSGAGRTERVKPRNTAANKKEKEGGVEKAQKLMLTWMTSYPALIGKLEKYITPEDFTTPLYRQIAEMIVLQYHEGGVNPAKLLNQFVDSEEQKEV
;
A
#
# COMPACT_ATOMS: atom_id res chain seq x y z
N ASN A 1 -13.16 -3.08 -18.76
CA ASN A 1 -13.66 -3.10 -17.37
C ASN A 1 -15.11 -2.58 -17.24
N LYS A 2 -15.52 -1.50 -17.97
CA LYS A 2 -16.88 -0.94 -17.89
C LYS A 2 -17.98 -1.98 -18.19
N GLN A 3 -17.80 -2.82 -19.22
CA GLN A 3 -18.76 -3.86 -19.57
C GLN A 3 -18.78 -4.99 -18.54
N ALA A 4 -17.62 -5.36 -18.00
CA ALA A 4 -17.53 -6.33 -16.91
C ALA A 4 -18.24 -5.85 -15.64
N ALA A 5 -18.07 -4.57 -15.26
CA ALA A 5 -18.78 -3.99 -14.12
C ALA A 5 -20.30 -4.04 -14.31
N LYS A 6 -20.79 -3.68 -15.51
CA LYS A 6 -22.23 -3.80 -15.84
C LYS A 6 -22.73 -5.24 -15.76
N PHE A 7 -21.94 -6.19 -16.27
CA PHE A 7 -22.27 -7.60 -16.20
C PHE A 7 -22.38 -8.10 -14.75
N TYR A 8 -21.41 -7.81 -13.89
CA TYR A 8 -21.43 -8.22 -12.50
C TYR A 8 -22.57 -7.56 -11.71
N TYR A 9 -22.84 -6.27 -11.98
CA TYR A 9 -23.96 -5.58 -11.35
C TYR A 9 -25.30 -6.22 -11.76
N TYR A 10 -25.49 -6.51 -13.05
CA TYR A 10 -26.68 -7.19 -13.53
C TYR A 10 -26.82 -8.59 -12.93
N GLN A 11 -25.74 -9.36 -12.88
CA GLN A 11 -25.74 -10.70 -12.28
C GLN A 11 -26.19 -10.70 -10.81
N LEU A 12 -25.80 -9.69 -10.04
CA LEU A 12 -26.20 -9.55 -8.63
C LEU A 12 -27.74 -9.52 -8.47
N HIS A 13 -28.46 -8.97 -9.45
CA HIS A 13 -29.92 -8.82 -9.41
C HIS A 13 -30.68 -9.95 -10.10
N THR A 14 -30.01 -11.05 -10.42
CA THR A 14 -30.63 -12.26 -10.96
C THR A 14 -30.77 -13.33 -9.87
N GLU A 15 -31.58 -14.39 -10.15
CA GLU A 15 -31.67 -15.55 -9.26
C GLU A 15 -30.29 -16.16 -8.94
N ARG A 16 -29.37 -16.15 -9.90
CA ARG A 16 -28.00 -16.63 -9.69
C ARG A 16 -27.17 -15.75 -8.76
N GLY A 17 -27.50 -14.47 -8.67
CA GLY A 17 -26.85 -13.50 -7.80
C GLY A 17 -27.40 -13.43 -6.39
N LYS A 18 -28.50 -14.15 -6.10
CA LYS A 18 -29.20 -14.09 -4.81
C LYS A 18 -28.27 -14.26 -3.62
N GLN A 19 -27.33 -15.21 -3.66
CA GLN A 19 -26.38 -15.42 -2.57
C GLN A 19 -25.52 -14.17 -2.30
N GLY A 20 -25.06 -13.49 -3.35
CA GLY A 20 -24.29 -12.25 -3.22
C GLY A 20 -25.14 -11.09 -2.71
N TYR A 21 -26.37 -10.99 -3.19
CA TYR A 21 -27.33 -9.96 -2.77
C TYR A 21 -27.72 -10.14 -1.31
N ASP A 22 -28.07 -11.36 -0.90
CA ASP A 22 -28.40 -11.70 0.49
C ASP A 22 -27.24 -11.42 1.43
N TYR A 23 -26.00 -11.66 0.99
CA TYR A 23 -24.79 -11.30 1.74
C TYR A 23 -24.69 -9.79 1.96
N LEU A 24 -24.87 -8.97 0.91
CA LEU A 24 -24.79 -7.51 1.02
C LEU A 24 -25.90 -6.95 1.93
N ASN A 25 -27.11 -7.46 1.79
CA ASN A 25 -28.23 -7.10 2.67
C ASN A 25 -27.99 -7.54 4.11
N GLY A 26 -27.46 -8.75 4.33
CA GLY A 26 -27.08 -9.24 5.65
C GLY A 26 -25.96 -8.41 6.32
N ARG A 27 -25.19 -7.63 5.52
CA ARG A 27 -24.25 -6.62 6.00
C ARG A 27 -24.90 -5.24 6.16
N GLY A 28 -26.22 -5.13 6.04
CA GLY A 28 -26.97 -3.89 6.24
C GLY A 28 -26.85 -2.88 5.09
N LEU A 29 -26.37 -3.27 3.90
CA LEU A 29 -26.24 -2.34 2.79
C LEU A 29 -27.58 -2.13 2.08
N SER A 30 -27.92 -0.88 1.84
CA SER A 30 -29.11 -0.47 1.08
C SER A 30 -28.88 -0.63 -0.44
N ASP A 31 -29.98 -0.78 -1.20
CA ASP A 31 -29.93 -0.82 -2.66
C ASP A 31 -29.30 0.42 -3.27
N ASP A 32 -29.50 1.59 -2.65
CA ASP A 32 -28.87 2.83 -3.08
C ASP A 32 -27.35 2.79 -2.93
N THR A 33 -26.86 2.21 -1.85
CA THR A 33 -25.43 2.01 -1.61
C THR A 33 -24.84 0.98 -2.57
N ILE A 34 -25.53 -0.15 -2.77
CA ILE A 34 -25.15 -1.18 -3.74
C ILE A 34 -25.02 -0.56 -5.14
N ARG A 35 -25.99 0.25 -5.55
CA ARG A 35 -25.98 0.97 -6.84
C ARG A 35 -24.89 2.03 -6.90
N LYS A 36 -24.73 2.83 -5.86
CA LYS A 36 -23.73 3.91 -5.79
C LYS A 36 -22.30 3.39 -5.96
N PHE A 37 -21.97 2.25 -5.36
CA PHE A 37 -20.67 1.60 -5.49
C PHE A 37 -20.57 0.65 -6.69
N GLY A 38 -21.70 0.37 -7.37
CA GLY A 38 -21.77 -0.54 -8.50
C GLY A 38 -21.44 -1.97 -8.11
N LEU A 39 -21.79 -2.40 -6.89
CA LEU A 39 -21.47 -3.73 -6.38
C LEU A 39 -22.10 -4.79 -7.27
N GLY A 40 -21.42 -5.90 -7.43
CA GLY A 40 -21.83 -6.95 -8.33
C GLY A 40 -21.60 -8.34 -7.77
N TYR A 41 -21.93 -9.34 -8.58
CA TYR A 41 -21.69 -10.72 -8.25
C TYR A 41 -21.12 -11.48 -9.45
N SER A 42 -20.16 -12.34 -9.20
CA SER A 42 -19.64 -13.31 -10.15
C SER A 42 -20.07 -14.70 -9.70
N ASP A 43 -20.80 -15.39 -10.58
CA ASP A 43 -21.34 -16.72 -10.33
C ASP A 43 -20.23 -17.77 -10.14
N LYS A 44 -20.61 -18.92 -9.60
CA LYS A 44 -19.74 -20.09 -9.44
C LYS A 44 -19.36 -20.77 -10.77
N TYR A 45 -19.98 -20.41 -11.90
CA TYR A 45 -19.66 -20.92 -13.22
C TYR A 45 -18.59 -20.06 -13.90
N GLY A 46 -17.38 -20.56 -14.02
CA GLY A 46 -16.15 -19.84 -14.31
C GLY A 46 -15.93 -19.36 -15.77
N SER A 47 -16.98 -19.13 -16.58
CA SER A 47 -16.82 -18.66 -17.96
C SER A 47 -17.95 -17.74 -18.45
N LEU A 48 -18.79 -17.25 -17.55
CA LEU A 48 -19.94 -16.44 -17.98
C LEU A 48 -19.53 -15.05 -18.43
N LEU A 49 -18.62 -14.40 -17.74
CA LEU A 49 -18.08 -13.10 -18.15
C LEU A 49 -17.31 -13.21 -19.45
N TYR A 50 -16.49 -14.27 -19.61
CA TYR A 50 -15.73 -14.50 -20.83
C TYR A 50 -16.67 -14.57 -22.04
N ARG A 51 -17.70 -15.42 -22.01
CA ARG A 51 -18.70 -15.55 -23.08
C ARG A 51 -19.37 -14.22 -23.39
N PHE A 52 -19.83 -13.53 -22.37
CA PHE A 52 -20.46 -12.22 -22.52
C PHE A 52 -19.57 -11.21 -23.23
N LEU A 53 -18.29 -11.14 -22.87
CA LEU A 53 -17.37 -10.20 -23.50
C LEU A 53 -17.00 -10.63 -24.93
N LYS A 54 -16.91 -11.94 -25.22
CA LYS A 54 -16.76 -12.45 -26.59
C LYS A 54 -17.94 -12.07 -27.48
N GLU A 55 -19.17 -12.21 -27.00
CA GLU A 55 -20.40 -11.77 -27.70
C GLU A 55 -20.43 -10.25 -27.94
N LYS A 56 -19.74 -9.45 -27.09
CA LYS A 56 -19.56 -8.01 -27.28
C LYS A 56 -18.42 -7.67 -28.25
N GLY A 57 -17.77 -8.66 -28.85
CA GLY A 57 -16.73 -8.48 -29.86
C GLY A 57 -15.32 -8.21 -29.31
N TYR A 58 -15.06 -8.44 -28.01
CA TYR A 58 -13.69 -8.34 -27.47
C TYR A 58 -12.88 -9.57 -27.87
N ASP A 59 -11.64 -9.32 -28.33
CA ASP A 59 -10.69 -10.39 -28.66
C ASP A 59 -9.98 -10.93 -27.41
N ASP A 60 -9.36 -12.10 -27.55
CA ASP A 60 -8.69 -12.78 -26.45
C ASP A 60 -7.43 -12.04 -25.99
N GLU A 61 -6.79 -11.27 -26.85
CA GLU A 61 -5.62 -10.49 -26.49
C GLU A 61 -5.98 -9.39 -25.48
N ILE A 62 -7.04 -8.63 -25.75
CA ILE A 62 -7.56 -7.62 -24.84
C ILE A 62 -8.04 -8.26 -23.54
N LEU A 63 -8.71 -9.42 -23.63
CA LEU A 63 -9.23 -10.12 -22.46
C LEU A 63 -8.10 -10.61 -21.54
N ARG A 64 -7.00 -11.16 -22.09
CA ARG A 64 -5.80 -11.54 -21.32
C ARG A 64 -5.18 -10.35 -20.59
N GLN A 65 -5.10 -9.18 -21.23
CA GLN A 65 -4.52 -7.97 -20.65
C GLN A 65 -5.43 -7.30 -19.62
N SER A 66 -6.71 -7.67 -19.55
CA SER A 66 -7.70 -7.04 -18.67
C SER A 66 -7.52 -7.36 -17.17
N GLY A 67 -6.82 -8.46 -16.84
CA GLY A 67 -6.70 -8.98 -15.48
C GLY A 67 -7.99 -9.61 -14.92
N LEU A 68 -9.00 -9.84 -15.77
CA LEU A 68 -10.29 -10.46 -15.42
C LEU A 68 -10.30 -11.98 -15.58
N PHE A 69 -9.31 -12.52 -16.27
CA PHE A 69 -9.26 -13.93 -16.66
C PHE A 69 -7.95 -14.59 -16.25
N LEU A 70 -8.02 -15.89 -16.10
CA LEU A 70 -6.87 -16.78 -16.02
C LEU A 70 -6.79 -17.55 -17.32
N ALA A 71 -5.63 -17.57 -17.95
CA ALA A 71 -5.38 -18.39 -19.13
C ALA A 71 -4.82 -19.76 -18.66
N ASP A 72 -5.49 -20.82 -19.05
CA ASP A 72 -5.09 -22.20 -18.80
C ASP A 72 -4.91 -22.92 -20.14
N GLU A 73 -3.85 -23.72 -20.28
CA GLU A 73 -3.55 -24.43 -21.53
C GLU A 73 -4.58 -25.51 -21.85
N VAL A 74 -5.23 -26.08 -20.83
CA VAL A 74 -6.20 -27.17 -20.96
C VAL A 74 -7.63 -26.65 -21.07
N HIS A 75 -7.99 -25.66 -20.23
CA HIS A 75 -9.37 -25.17 -20.08
C HIS A 75 -9.63 -23.83 -20.79
N GLY A 76 -8.60 -23.25 -21.43
CA GLY A 76 -8.70 -21.96 -22.08
C GLY A 76 -8.84 -20.78 -21.10
N MET A 77 -9.63 -19.76 -21.46
CA MET A 77 -9.85 -18.57 -20.65
C MET A 77 -10.94 -18.81 -19.61
N GLN A 78 -10.60 -18.68 -18.35
CA GLN A 78 -11.52 -18.82 -17.20
C GLN A 78 -11.70 -17.48 -16.48
N ASP A 79 -12.91 -17.20 -16.00
CA ASP A 79 -13.19 -16.01 -15.19
C ASP A 79 -12.37 -16.07 -13.89
N LYS A 80 -11.58 -15.04 -13.61
CA LYS A 80 -10.74 -14.98 -12.40
C LYS A 80 -11.55 -14.85 -11.12
N PHE A 81 -12.64 -14.08 -11.18
CA PHE A 81 -13.52 -13.85 -10.05
C PHE A 81 -14.74 -14.77 -10.15
N TRP A 82 -14.67 -15.95 -9.59
CA TRP A 82 -15.81 -16.88 -9.54
C TRP A 82 -16.31 -17.02 -8.09
N ASN A 83 -17.64 -17.15 -7.94
CA ASN A 83 -18.34 -17.22 -6.66
C ASN A 83 -17.94 -16.09 -5.69
N ARG A 84 -17.99 -14.83 -6.18
CA ARG A 84 -17.56 -13.65 -5.41
C ARG A 84 -18.54 -12.50 -5.53
N VAL A 85 -18.77 -11.82 -4.40
CA VAL A 85 -19.25 -10.43 -4.43
C VAL A 85 -18.14 -9.55 -4.99
N ILE A 86 -18.49 -8.68 -5.94
CA ILE A 86 -17.57 -7.87 -6.71
C ILE A 86 -17.65 -6.40 -6.29
N TYR A 87 -16.50 -5.82 -6.03
CA TYR A 87 -16.29 -4.41 -5.68
C TYR A 87 -15.53 -3.75 -6.84
N PRO A 88 -16.19 -2.96 -7.70
CA PRO A 88 -15.49 -2.24 -8.76
C PRO A 88 -14.52 -1.22 -8.17
N ILE A 89 -13.28 -1.24 -8.62
CA ILE A 89 -12.26 -0.26 -8.26
C ILE A 89 -12.28 0.81 -9.32
N MET A 90 -12.48 2.07 -8.91
CA MET A 90 -12.58 3.21 -9.80
C MET A 90 -11.41 4.17 -9.59
N ASP A 91 -10.92 4.75 -10.69
CA ASP A 91 -10.00 5.89 -10.61
C ASP A 91 -10.72 7.16 -10.12
N ALA A 92 -9.96 8.23 -9.87
CA ALA A 92 -10.54 9.51 -9.44
C ALA A 92 -11.60 10.08 -10.41
N ASN A 93 -11.64 9.64 -11.66
CA ASN A 93 -12.61 10.06 -12.68
C ASN A 93 -13.80 9.10 -12.85
N SER A 94 -14.02 8.21 -11.87
CA SER A 94 -15.09 7.21 -11.88
C SER A 94 -15.01 6.20 -13.04
N ARG A 95 -13.82 5.93 -13.57
CA ARG A 95 -13.60 4.89 -14.56
C ARG A 95 -13.23 3.60 -13.84
N VAL A 96 -13.88 2.50 -14.18
CA VAL A 96 -13.56 1.18 -13.60
C VAL A 96 -12.21 0.71 -14.13
N ILE A 97 -11.23 0.64 -13.24
CA ILE A 97 -9.84 0.25 -13.55
C ILE A 97 -9.50 -1.18 -13.12
N GLY A 98 -10.22 -1.71 -12.13
CA GLY A 98 -10.03 -3.06 -11.62
C GLY A 98 -11.21 -3.51 -10.76
N PHE A 99 -11.03 -4.62 -10.09
CA PHE A 99 -12.06 -5.23 -9.24
C PHE A 99 -11.43 -5.84 -7.99
N GLY A 100 -12.15 -5.75 -6.87
CA GLY A 100 -12.00 -6.61 -5.73
C GLY A 100 -13.09 -7.66 -5.72
N GLY A 101 -12.83 -8.83 -5.16
CA GLY A 101 -13.83 -9.88 -5.07
C GLY A 101 -13.75 -10.61 -3.73
N ARG A 102 -14.85 -10.63 -2.96
CA ARG A 102 -14.97 -11.41 -1.73
C ARG A 102 -15.64 -12.75 -2.02
N VAL A 103 -14.98 -13.84 -1.69
CA VAL A 103 -15.53 -15.19 -1.94
C VAL A 103 -16.76 -15.44 -1.08
N MET A 104 -17.73 -16.13 -1.67
CA MET A 104 -18.88 -16.68 -0.94
C MET A 104 -18.56 -18.11 -0.49
N GLY A 105 -18.86 -18.41 0.78
CA GLY A 105 -18.46 -19.67 1.42
C GLY A 105 -16.99 -19.69 1.85
N ASP A 106 -16.42 -20.90 1.98
CA ASP A 106 -15.10 -21.16 2.59
C ASP A 106 -13.91 -21.08 1.62
N GLY A 107 -14.13 -20.52 0.43
CA GLY A 107 -13.08 -20.37 -0.58
C GLY A 107 -11.93 -19.45 -0.13
N LYS A 108 -10.73 -19.70 -0.63
CA LYS A 108 -9.53 -18.88 -0.39
C LYS A 108 -8.98 -18.32 -1.70
N PRO A 109 -8.41 -17.11 -1.69
CA PRO A 109 -8.34 -16.16 -0.57
C PRO A 109 -9.71 -15.51 -0.31
N LYS A 110 -9.97 -15.06 0.93
CA LYS A 110 -11.21 -14.36 1.31
C LYS A 110 -11.47 -13.15 0.43
N TYR A 111 -10.46 -12.31 0.18
CA TYR A 111 -10.48 -11.21 -0.77
C TYR A 111 -9.44 -11.45 -1.86
N LEU A 112 -9.83 -11.19 -3.10
CA LEU A 112 -8.99 -11.26 -4.29
C LEU A 112 -9.11 -9.95 -5.06
N ASN A 113 -7.98 -9.36 -5.46
CA ASN A 113 -7.95 -8.16 -6.28
C ASN A 113 -7.48 -8.46 -7.70
N SER A 114 -7.86 -7.59 -8.65
CA SER A 114 -7.24 -7.57 -9.96
C SER A 114 -5.72 -7.52 -9.85
N PRO A 115 -4.98 -8.17 -10.74
CA PRO A 115 -3.54 -7.96 -10.85
C PRO A 115 -3.24 -6.54 -11.34
N GLU A 116 -1.98 -6.13 -11.29
CA GLU A 116 -1.52 -4.93 -11.98
C GLU A 116 -1.78 -5.05 -13.48
N THR A 117 -2.27 -3.96 -14.09
CA THR A 117 -2.53 -3.88 -15.53
C THR A 117 -2.07 -2.53 -16.07
N LYS A 118 -2.14 -2.32 -17.39
CA LYS A 118 -1.80 -1.02 -17.99
C LYS A 118 -2.61 0.16 -17.43
N ILE A 119 -3.77 -0.09 -16.84
CA ILE A 119 -4.68 0.94 -16.31
C ILE A 119 -4.90 0.84 -14.80
N PHE A 120 -4.37 -0.17 -14.13
CA PHE A 120 -4.54 -0.40 -12.70
C PHE A 120 -3.22 -0.67 -12.01
N ASP A 121 -2.87 0.23 -11.11
CA ASP A 121 -1.72 0.15 -10.20
C ASP A 121 -2.25 0.35 -8.78
N LYS A 122 -2.19 -0.70 -7.96
CA LYS A 122 -2.68 -0.69 -6.57
C LYS A 122 -1.98 0.37 -5.73
N SER A 123 -0.70 0.60 -5.99
CA SER A 123 0.12 1.53 -5.22
C SER A 123 -0.26 3.00 -5.43
N ARG A 124 -1.03 3.31 -6.47
CA ARG A 124 -1.40 4.67 -6.89
C ARG A 124 -2.89 4.96 -6.84
N ASN A 125 -3.69 4.01 -6.39
CA ASN A 125 -5.14 4.14 -6.34
C ASN A 125 -5.67 3.88 -4.93
N LEU A 126 -6.82 4.49 -4.61
CA LEU A 126 -7.53 4.30 -3.35
C LEU A 126 -8.98 3.95 -3.64
N TYR A 127 -9.51 2.95 -2.96
CA TYR A 127 -10.94 2.62 -3.05
C TYR A 127 -11.78 3.74 -2.46
N GLY A 128 -12.89 4.07 -3.11
CA GLY A 128 -13.80 5.11 -2.65
C GLY A 128 -13.39 6.55 -3.00
N LEU A 129 -12.16 6.79 -3.47
CA LEU A 129 -11.66 8.15 -3.74
C LEU A 129 -12.51 8.90 -4.77
N HIS A 130 -13.05 8.22 -5.79
CA HIS A 130 -13.92 8.83 -6.80
C HIS A 130 -15.17 9.49 -6.22
N LEU A 131 -15.64 9.02 -5.07
CA LEU A 131 -16.74 9.62 -4.30
C LEU A 131 -16.20 10.61 -3.26
N ALA A 132 -15.17 10.22 -2.52
CA ALA A 132 -14.62 11.00 -1.41
C ALA A 132 -14.06 12.37 -1.85
N ARG A 133 -13.51 12.47 -3.06
CA ARG A 133 -12.97 13.73 -3.60
C ARG A 133 -13.99 14.88 -3.72
N SER A 134 -15.28 14.55 -3.77
CA SER A 134 -16.37 15.54 -3.82
C SER A 134 -17.04 15.75 -2.46
N SER A 135 -16.51 15.16 -1.41
CA SER A 135 -16.99 15.39 -0.05
C SER A 135 -16.78 16.85 0.37
N ARG A 136 -17.71 17.38 1.17
CA ARG A 136 -17.58 18.71 1.78
C ARG A 136 -16.76 18.69 3.09
N ARG A 137 -16.37 17.50 3.56
CA ARG A 137 -15.53 17.35 4.75
C ARG A 137 -14.10 17.81 4.43
N LYS A 138 -13.45 18.45 5.40
CA LYS A 138 -12.10 19.02 5.23
C LYS A 138 -10.99 17.97 5.28
N ASN A 139 -11.31 16.76 5.72
CA ASN A 139 -10.35 15.66 5.88
C ASN A 139 -10.78 14.44 5.05
N LEU A 140 -9.84 13.51 4.85
CA LEU A 140 -10.12 12.16 4.39
C LEU A 140 -9.99 11.18 5.56
N ILE A 141 -10.78 10.11 5.52
CA ILE A 141 -10.67 8.98 6.42
C ILE A 141 -10.02 7.84 5.64
N ILE A 142 -8.90 7.30 6.12
CA ILE A 142 -8.30 6.09 5.58
C ILE A 142 -8.62 4.88 6.47
N CYS A 143 -9.18 3.83 5.89
CA CYS A 143 -9.50 2.57 6.56
C CYS A 143 -8.91 1.38 5.80
N GLU A 144 -9.12 0.14 6.31
CA GLU A 144 -8.46 -1.05 5.79
C GLU A 144 -9.14 -1.63 4.55
N GLY A 145 -10.47 -1.69 4.55
CA GLY A 145 -11.21 -2.53 3.62
C GLY A 145 -12.32 -1.85 2.83
N TYR A 146 -12.81 -2.58 1.84
CA TYR A 146 -13.92 -2.15 1.00
C TYR A 146 -15.19 -1.92 1.80
N MET A 147 -15.51 -2.83 2.74
CA MET A 147 -16.74 -2.74 3.52
C MET A 147 -16.73 -1.54 4.45
N ASP A 148 -15.60 -1.23 5.08
CA ASP A 148 -15.49 -0.05 5.95
C ASP A 148 -15.80 1.23 5.19
N VAL A 149 -15.23 1.38 3.98
CA VAL A 149 -15.54 2.53 3.12
C VAL A 149 -17.02 2.58 2.77
N ILE A 150 -17.59 1.45 2.34
CA ILE A 150 -18.98 1.40 1.89
C ILE A 150 -19.94 1.72 3.04
N SER A 151 -19.73 1.11 4.22
CA SER A 151 -20.56 1.35 5.43
C SER A 151 -20.45 2.78 5.91
N MET A 152 -19.23 3.36 5.95
CA MET A 152 -19.06 4.77 6.29
C MET A 152 -19.74 5.70 5.30
N HIS A 153 -19.63 5.45 3.99
CA HIS A 153 -20.35 6.25 2.99
C HIS A 153 -21.86 6.15 3.12
N GLN A 154 -22.39 4.97 3.45
CA GLN A 154 -23.82 4.78 3.73
C GLN A 154 -24.27 5.57 4.96
N ALA A 155 -23.43 5.60 5.99
CA ALA A 155 -23.68 6.34 7.22
C ALA A 155 -23.46 7.87 7.09
N GLY A 156 -23.13 8.37 5.87
CA GLY A 156 -22.94 9.80 5.61
C GLY A 156 -21.48 10.29 5.70
N PHE A 157 -20.53 9.43 6.06
CA PHE A 157 -19.10 9.73 6.11
C PHE A 157 -18.47 9.52 4.72
N ASN A 158 -18.88 10.36 3.77
CA ASN A 158 -18.56 10.22 2.35
C ASN A 158 -17.12 10.65 1.96
N ASN A 159 -16.26 10.89 2.94
CA ASN A 159 -14.82 11.17 2.81
C ASN A 159 -13.94 9.94 3.11
N ALA A 160 -14.53 8.75 3.26
CA ALA A 160 -13.79 7.54 3.54
C ALA A 160 -13.15 6.94 2.28
N VAL A 161 -11.91 6.46 2.42
CA VAL A 161 -11.15 5.75 1.40
C VAL A 161 -10.39 4.57 2.01
N ALA A 162 -9.99 3.59 1.19
CA ALA A 162 -9.15 2.49 1.67
C ALA A 162 -8.01 2.18 0.69
N SER A 163 -6.96 1.56 1.21
CA SER A 163 -5.93 0.92 0.39
C SER A 163 -6.49 -0.34 -0.30
N LEU A 164 -5.77 -0.88 -1.28
CA LEU A 164 -6.27 -1.95 -2.15
C LEU A 164 -5.68 -3.32 -1.79
N GLY A 165 -5.85 -3.73 -0.53
CA GLY A 165 -5.36 -5.01 -0.02
C GLY A 165 -3.83 -5.05 0.13
N THR A 166 -3.22 -3.90 0.30
CA THR A 166 -1.79 -3.70 0.57
C THR A 166 -1.63 -2.66 1.66
N ALA A 167 -0.47 -2.62 2.32
CA ALA A 167 -0.15 -1.49 3.19
C ALA A 167 -0.21 -0.16 2.41
N LEU A 168 -0.55 0.93 3.09
CA LEU A 168 -0.53 2.27 2.51
C LEU A 168 0.84 2.57 1.89
N THR A 169 0.84 3.22 0.74
CA THR A 169 2.07 3.60 0.02
C THR A 169 2.27 5.12 0.05
N SER A 170 3.52 5.58 -0.15
CA SER A 170 3.82 7.01 -0.29
C SER A 170 3.11 7.64 -1.51
N LEU A 171 2.85 6.87 -2.57
CA LEU A 171 2.10 7.34 -3.74
C LEU A 171 0.62 7.55 -3.41
N GLN A 172 0.01 6.66 -2.62
CA GLN A 172 -1.36 6.83 -2.12
C GLN A 172 -1.45 8.01 -1.15
N ALA A 173 -0.47 8.19 -0.26
CA ALA A 173 -0.38 9.36 0.61
C ALA A 173 -0.28 10.68 -0.21
N GLY A 174 0.58 10.71 -1.22
CA GLY A 174 0.70 11.83 -2.16
C GLY A 174 -0.58 12.07 -2.97
N LEU A 175 -1.34 11.01 -3.27
CA LEU A 175 -2.65 11.15 -3.91
C LEU A 175 -3.67 11.80 -2.97
N MET A 176 -3.73 11.41 -1.69
CA MET A 176 -4.62 12.04 -0.69
C MET A 176 -4.29 13.50 -0.49
N LYS A 177 -3.00 13.89 -0.47
CA LYS A 177 -2.56 15.29 -0.31
C LYS A 177 -3.13 16.24 -1.36
N ARG A 178 -3.52 15.75 -2.53
CA ARG A 178 -4.16 16.58 -3.57
C ARG A 178 -5.58 17.00 -3.22
N TYR A 179 -6.20 16.34 -2.24
CA TYR A 179 -7.63 16.53 -1.90
C TYR A 179 -7.84 17.03 -0.47
N THR A 180 -6.83 16.91 0.39
CA THR A 180 -6.94 17.34 1.79
C THR A 180 -5.58 17.65 2.38
N ASP A 181 -5.59 18.40 3.49
CA ASP A 181 -4.42 18.61 4.35
C ASP A 181 -4.46 17.76 5.62
N GLU A 182 -5.58 17.08 5.90
CA GLU A 182 -5.74 16.25 7.09
C GLU A 182 -6.28 14.85 6.76
N VAL A 183 -5.71 13.83 7.40
CA VAL A 183 -6.16 12.44 7.29
C VAL A 183 -6.42 11.85 8.67
N LEU A 184 -7.60 11.25 8.84
CA LEU A 184 -7.95 10.44 9.99
C LEU A 184 -7.69 8.98 9.66
N VAL A 185 -6.82 8.33 10.43
CA VAL A 185 -6.50 6.91 10.27
C VAL A 185 -7.44 6.08 11.14
N ILE A 186 -8.22 5.22 10.52
CA ILE A 186 -9.13 4.29 11.19
C ILE A 186 -8.84 2.88 10.69
N TYR A 187 -7.98 2.18 11.40
CA TYR A 187 -7.68 0.78 11.13
C TYR A 187 -8.26 -0.11 12.23
N ASP A 188 -8.32 -1.41 11.98
CA ASP A 188 -8.86 -2.38 12.93
C ASP A 188 -8.21 -2.21 14.32
N SER A 189 -9.00 -2.40 15.38
CA SER A 189 -8.54 -2.20 16.77
C SER A 189 -7.63 -3.32 17.27
N ASP A 190 -7.33 -4.31 16.43
CA ASP A 190 -6.43 -5.41 16.73
C ASP A 190 -4.94 -5.04 16.57
N GLU A 191 -4.06 -5.97 16.90
CA GLU A 191 -2.60 -5.74 16.82
C GLU A 191 -2.11 -5.49 15.39
N ALA A 192 -2.75 -6.12 14.38
CA ALA A 192 -2.38 -5.94 12.99
C ALA A 192 -2.75 -4.54 12.49
N GLY A 193 -3.94 -4.03 12.86
CA GLY A 193 -4.38 -2.68 12.55
C GLY A 193 -3.52 -1.61 13.24
N VAL A 194 -3.14 -1.82 14.52
CA VAL A 194 -2.20 -0.93 15.21
C VAL A 194 -0.85 -0.87 14.47
N LYS A 195 -0.29 -2.01 14.06
CA LYS A 195 0.95 -2.06 13.28
C LYS A 195 0.80 -1.39 11.91
N ALA A 196 -0.37 -1.51 11.29
CA ALA A 196 -0.68 -0.85 10.02
C ALA A 196 -0.76 0.68 10.20
N ALA A 197 -1.40 1.18 11.26
CA ALA A 197 -1.47 2.60 11.60
C ALA A 197 -0.07 3.20 11.82
N LEU A 198 0.75 2.54 12.65
CA LEU A 198 2.13 2.98 12.91
C LEU A 198 3.01 3.03 11.65
N ARG A 199 2.73 2.18 10.65
CA ARG A 199 3.40 2.23 9.33
C ARG A 199 2.85 3.32 8.43
N ALA A 200 1.55 3.62 8.50
CA ALA A 200 0.91 4.63 7.65
C ALA A 200 1.29 6.07 8.07
N ILE A 201 1.39 6.34 9.38
CA ILE A 201 1.67 7.68 9.92
C ILE A 201 2.90 8.34 9.28
N PRO A 202 4.10 7.72 9.23
CA PRO A 202 5.28 8.34 8.62
C PRO A 202 5.10 8.65 7.13
N MET A 203 4.34 7.83 6.40
CA MET A 203 4.07 8.05 4.98
C MET A 203 3.16 9.25 4.75
N LEU A 204 2.13 9.42 5.59
CA LEU A 204 1.21 10.55 5.54
C LEU A 204 1.93 11.84 5.94
N LYS A 205 2.67 11.83 7.05
CA LYS A 205 3.47 12.98 7.49
C LYS A 205 4.55 13.36 6.48
N GLY A 206 5.19 12.38 5.84
CA GLY A 206 6.24 12.60 4.85
C GLY A 206 5.81 13.37 3.60
N VAL A 207 4.49 13.43 3.31
CA VAL A 207 3.90 14.26 2.23
C VAL A 207 3.23 15.53 2.76
N GLY A 208 3.41 15.87 4.06
CA GLY A 208 2.87 17.07 4.68
C GLY A 208 1.37 16.99 5.01
N LEU A 209 0.85 15.79 5.31
CA LEU A 209 -0.51 15.60 5.79
C LEU A 209 -0.55 15.62 7.33
N THR A 210 -1.41 16.45 7.88
CA THR A 210 -1.79 16.34 9.30
C THR A 210 -2.47 15.00 9.51
N THR A 211 -1.97 14.21 10.47
CA THR A 211 -2.45 12.84 10.68
C THR A 211 -2.95 12.67 12.10
N ARG A 212 -4.16 12.19 12.23
CA ARG A 212 -4.77 11.82 13.52
C ARG A 212 -5.26 10.38 13.46
N VAL A 213 -5.31 9.71 14.59
CA VAL A 213 -5.74 8.31 14.69
C VAL A 213 -7.01 8.21 15.53
N VAL A 214 -8.00 7.53 15.00
CA VAL A 214 -9.27 7.30 15.69
C VAL A 214 -9.22 5.94 16.38
N ASN A 215 -9.57 5.91 17.65
CA ASN A 215 -9.66 4.69 18.43
C ASN A 215 -11.12 4.24 18.53
N LEU A 216 -11.44 3.08 17.98
CA LEU A 216 -12.79 2.54 17.96
C LEU A 216 -13.11 1.57 19.11
N ARG A 217 -12.14 1.29 19.99
CA ARG A 217 -12.38 0.33 21.09
C ARG A 217 -13.62 0.68 21.92
N PRO A 218 -14.42 -0.30 22.30
CA PRO A 218 -14.17 -1.76 22.23
C PRO A 218 -14.48 -2.40 20.88
N TYR A 219 -15.03 -1.68 19.91
CA TYR A 219 -15.41 -2.19 18.59
C TYR A 219 -14.18 -2.45 17.71
N LYS A 220 -14.34 -3.41 16.80
CA LYS A 220 -13.26 -3.86 15.95
C LYS A 220 -12.98 -2.87 14.82
N ASP A 221 -14.02 -2.48 14.10
CA ASP A 221 -13.96 -1.71 12.86
C ASP A 221 -15.08 -0.63 12.82
N PRO A 222 -15.05 0.30 11.83
CA PRO A 222 -16.05 1.35 11.70
C PRO A 222 -17.47 0.84 11.49
N ASP A 223 -17.63 -0.27 10.76
CA ASP A 223 -18.94 -0.86 10.47
C ASP A 223 -19.61 -1.31 11.77
N GLU A 224 -18.88 -2.08 12.59
CA GLU A 224 -19.36 -2.53 13.89
C GLU A 224 -19.67 -1.36 14.83
N PHE A 225 -18.79 -0.36 14.90
CA PHE A 225 -19.00 0.82 15.75
C PHE A 225 -20.30 1.55 15.38
N ILE A 226 -20.49 1.84 14.09
CA ILE A 226 -21.65 2.61 13.61
C ILE A 226 -22.95 1.83 13.82
N GLN A 227 -22.95 0.50 13.65
CA GLN A 227 -24.10 -0.35 13.88
C GLN A 227 -24.54 -0.36 15.36
N HIS A 228 -23.61 -0.29 16.30
CA HIS A 228 -23.90 -0.34 17.73
C HIS A 228 -24.17 1.04 18.36
N GLU A 229 -23.35 2.03 18.02
CA GLU A 229 -23.37 3.34 18.68
C GLU A 229 -24.05 4.44 17.85
N GLY A 230 -24.19 4.22 16.53
CA GLY A 230 -24.78 5.16 15.61
C GLY A 230 -23.84 6.24 15.09
N CYS A 231 -24.36 7.05 14.14
CA CYS A 231 -23.58 8.04 13.40
C CYS A 231 -23.14 9.23 14.28
N GLU A 232 -23.97 9.66 15.24
CA GLU A 232 -23.64 10.80 16.13
C GLU A 232 -22.45 10.47 17.05
N ALA A 233 -22.46 9.26 17.63
CA ALA A 233 -21.34 8.79 18.44
C ALA A 233 -20.07 8.63 17.60
N PHE A 234 -20.18 8.19 16.35
CA PHE A 234 -19.05 8.09 15.45
C PHE A 234 -18.47 9.47 15.08
N GLU A 235 -19.34 10.48 14.81
CA GLU A 235 -18.86 11.86 14.56
C GLU A 235 -18.05 12.38 15.76
N LYS A 236 -18.59 12.21 16.98
CA LYS A 236 -17.86 12.58 18.20
C LYS A 236 -16.51 11.86 18.32
N ARG A 237 -16.46 10.58 17.94
CA ARG A 237 -15.22 9.80 17.96
C ARG A 237 -14.20 10.31 16.94
N LEU A 238 -14.65 10.83 15.79
CA LEU A 238 -13.78 11.50 14.80
C LEU A 238 -13.21 12.83 15.35
N GLU A 239 -14.02 13.62 16.07
CA GLU A 239 -13.57 14.86 16.71
C GLU A 239 -12.53 14.58 17.80
N GLU A 240 -12.67 13.50 18.55
CA GLU A 240 -11.76 13.04 19.60
C GLU A 240 -10.51 12.33 19.04
N ALA A 241 -10.30 12.30 17.73
CA ALA A 241 -9.15 11.62 17.13
C ALA A 241 -7.83 12.11 17.72
N GLU A 242 -7.00 11.17 18.13
CA GLU A 242 -5.71 11.43 18.77
C GLU A 242 -4.67 11.89 17.74
N ASN A 243 -3.86 12.88 18.09
CA ASN A 243 -2.72 13.26 17.27
C ASN A 243 -1.75 12.09 17.05
N SER A 244 -1.22 11.94 15.84
CA SER A 244 -0.40 10.79 15.46
C SER A 244 0.88 10.64 16.28
N VAL A 245 1.53 11.74 16.70
CA VAL A 245 2.74 11.69 17.54
C VAL A 245 2.41 11.15 18.93
N LEU A 246 1.34 11.67 19.54
CA LEU A 246 0.89 11.19 20.85
C LEU A 246 0.41 9.74 20.79
N TYR A 247 -0.24 9.35 19.69
CA TYR A 247 -0.60 7.96 19.42
C TYR A 247 0.62 7.05 19.33
N GLU A 248 1.66 7.43 18.58
CA GLU A 248 2.91 6.66 18.47
C GLU A 248 3.57 6.47 19.82
N ILE A 249 3.65 7.53 20.65
CA ILE A 249 4.20 7.47 22.00
C ILE A 249 3.35 6.53 22.88
N ARG A 250 2.03 6.68 22.87
CA ARG A 250 1.12 5.83 23.64
C ARG A 250 1.18 4.35 23.21
N MET A 251 1.42 4.05 21.95
CA MET A 251 1.58 2.67 21.52
C MET A 251 2.87 2.05 22.06
N LYS A 252 3.92 2.86 22.24
CA LYS A 252 5.18 2.44 22.84
C LYS A 252 5.07 2.21 24.36
N GLU A 253 4.17 2.91 25.03
CA GLU A 253 3.88 2.71 26.46
C GLU A 253 3.64 1.24 26.82
N ARG A 254 3.06 0.46 25.93
CA ARG A 254 2.75 -0.97 26.14
C ARG A 254 3.97 -1.88 26.25
N ASP A 255 5.12 -1.42 25.77
CA ASP A 255 6.36 -2.18 25.77
C ASP A 255 7.12 -2.05 27.10
N PHE A 256 6.61 -1.21 28.06
CA PHE A 256 7.30 -0.85 29.30
C PHE A 256 6.38 -0.98 30.53
N ASP A 257 6.94 -1.35 31.67
CA ASP A 257 6.25 -1.26 32.98
C ASP A 257 6.41 0.14 33.56
N LEU A 258 5.37 0.95 33.45
CA LEU A 258 5.40 2.33 33.96
C LEU A 258 5.26 2.42 35.51
N ALA A 259 4.91 1.33 36.19
CA ALA A 259 4.91 1.27 37.64
C ALA A 259 6.34 1.11 38.23
N ASP A 260 7.24 0.49 37.44
CA ASP A 260 8.66 0.41 37.76
C ASP A 260 9.38 1.71 37.35
N PRO A 261 10.18 2.35 38.25
CA PRO A 261 10.93 3.55 37.94
C PRO A 261 11.88 3.40 36.73
N GLN A 262 12.52 2.23 36.56
CA GLN A 262 13.40 1.98 35.44
C GLN A 262 12.60 1.86 34.14
N GLY A 263 11.51 1.09 34.16
CA GLY A 263 10.61 0.94 33.01
C GLY A 263 10.01 2.28 32.54
N LYS A 264 9.62 3.15 33.50
CA LYS A 264 9.17 4.52 33.24
C LYS A 264 10.27 5.37 32.59
N SER A 265 11.50 5.28 33.08
CA SER A 265 12.66 6.00 32.55
C SER A 265 12.93 5.56 31.09
N ASP A 266 12.94 4.26 30.83
CA ASP A 266 13.22 3.70 29.51
C ASP A 266 12.14 4.10 28.49
N PHE A 267 10.88 4.07 28.89
CA PHE A 267 9.76 4.60 28.11
C PHE A 267 9.95 6.07 27.75
N LEU A 268 10.34 6.90 28.73
CA LEU A 268 10.52 8.33 28.48
C LEU A 268 11.68 8.63 27.55
N HIS A 269 12.75 7.86 27.60
CA HIS A 269 13.81 7.93 26.58
C HIS A 269 13.30 7.62 25.17
N GLU A 270 12.41 6.63 25.04
CA GLU A 270 11.78 6.32 23.74
C GLU A 270 10.84 7.46 23.27
N ALA A 271 10.06 8.05 24.19
CA ALA A 271 9.23 9.22 23.89
C ALA A 271 10.09 10.42 23.44
N VAL A 272 11.23 10.68 24.11
CA VAL A 272 12.18 11.73 23.73
C VAL A 272 12.71 11.50 22.30
N ARG A 273 13.03 10.25 21.91
CA ARG A 273 13.47 9.96 20.54
C ARG A 273 12.44 10.36 19.50
N ARG A 274 11.14 10.16 19.80
CA ARG A 274 10.05 10.58 18.90
C ARG A 274 9.95 12.11 18.81
N LEU A 275 10.11 12.79 19.94
CA LEU A 275 10.06 14.25 20.01
C LEU A 275 11.23 14.92 19.26
N VAL A 276 12.44 14.37 19.37
CA VAL A 276 13.62 14.86 18.64
C VAL A 276 13.44 14.80 17.11
N ALA A 277 12.65 13.86 16.62
CA ALA A 277 12.37 13.73 15.18
C ALA A 277 11.47 14.85 14.63
N ILE A 278 10.85 15.67 15.47
CA ILE A 278 10.03 16.81 15.07
C ILE A 278 10.96 17.99 14.76
N GLU A 279 10.98 18.42 13.49
CA GLU A 279 11.89 19.47 13.01
C GLU A 279 11.46 20.86 13.54
N ASP A 280 10.17 21.16 13.51
CA ASP A 280 9.65 22.44 14.00
C ASP A 280 9.72 22.54 15.52
N GLU A 281 10.39 23.61 16.00
CA GLU A 281 10.64 23.78 17.42
C GLU A 281 9.37 24.15 18.22
N ILE A 282 8.45 24.92 17.61
CA ILE A 282 7.20 25.31 18.26
C ILE A 282 6.29 24.07 18.37
N GLU A 283 6.19 23.31 17.30
CA GLU A 283 5.46 22.04 17.28
C GLU A 283 6.04 21.09 18.33
N ARG A 284 7.35 20.89 18.35
CA ARG A 284 8.04 20.02 19.30
C ARG A 284 7.82 20.44 20.75
N ASN A 285 7.85 21.75 21.06
CA ASN A 285 7.57 22.23 22.43
C ASN A 285 6.12 21.95 22.85
N SER A 286 5.15 22.09 21.95
CA SER A 286 3.75 21.75 22.26
C SER A 286 3.58 20.28 22.58
N TYR A 287 4.27 19.38 21.88
CA TYR A 287 4.26 17.96 22.22
C TYR A 287 5.03 17.65 23.52
N LEU A 288 6.12 18.34 23.80
CA LEU A 288 6.82 18.22 25.09
C LEU A 288 5.89 18.51 26.26
N GLU A 289 5.14 19.59 26.19
CA GLU A 289 4.16 19.97 27.23
C GLU A 289 3.05 18.91 27.38
N ALA A 290 2.51 18.42 26.25
CA ALA A 290 1.49 17.37 26.27
C ALA A 290 2.00 16.06 26.89
N VAL A 291 3.21 15.63 26.53
CA VAL A 291 3.84 14.41 27.09
C VAL A 291 4.17 14.62 28.57
N ALA A 292 4.74 15.76 28.93
CA ALA A 292 5.06 16.09 30.31
C ALA A 292 3.82 16.03 31.22
N GLY A 293 2.73 16.67 30.79
CA GLY A 293 1.46 16.66 31.54
C GLY A 293 0.87 15.26 31.66
N LYS A 294 0.88 14.47 30.58
CA LYS A 294 0.32 13.11 30.56
C LYS A 294 1.05 12.15 31.51
N TYR A 295 2.37 12.22 31.54
CA TYR A 295 3.20 11.26 32.31
C TYR A 295 3.73 11.80 33.65
N GLY A 296 3.31 13.01 34.07
CA GLY A 296 3.65 13.61 35.36
C GLY A 296 5.15 13.89 35.47
N ILE A 297 5.76 14.54 34.49
CA ILE A 297 7.17 14.91 34.45
C ILE A 297 7.31 16.42 34.25
N ALA A 298 8.36 17.00 34.86
CA ALA A 298 8.68 18.41 34.62
C ALA A 298 9.11 18.63 33.16
N VAL A 299 8.52 19.61 32.44
CA VAL A 299 8.78 19.94 31.05
C VAL A 299 10.27 20.20 30.81
N GLU A 300 10.94 20.87 31.77
CA GLU A 300 12.37 21.21 31.69
C GLU A 300 13.26 19.97 31.62
N VAL A 301 12.87 18.88 32.28
CA VAL A 301 13.61 17.61 32.23
C VAL A 301 13.55 17.01 30.86
N LEU A 302 12.34 16.95 30.26
CA LEU A 302 12.17 16.45 28.88
C LEU A 302 12.86 17.36 27.86
N ARG A 303 12.77 18.70 28.04
CA ARG A 303 13.43 19.68 27.15
C ARG A 303 14.94 19.49 27.17
N LYS A 304 15.55 19.31 28.34
CA LYS A 304 16.98 19.03 28.48
C LYS A 304 17.38 17.74 27.80
N GLN A 305 16.60 16.66 27.96
CA GLN A 305 16.86 15.37 27.33
C GLN A 305 16.75 15.45 25.80
N VAL A 306 15.74 16.14 25.27
CA VAL A 306 15.58 16.40 23.82
C VAL A 306 16.79 17.18 23.29
N GLY A 307 17.22 18.23 23.99
CA GLY A 307 18.41 19.02 23.58
C GLY A 307 19.69 18.17 23.57
N GLN A 308 19.93 17.37 24.58
CA GLN A 308 21.10 16.48 24.66
C GLN A 308 21.08 15.43 23.54
N MET A 309 19.91 14.80 23.29
CA MET A 309 19.78 13.79 22.23
C MET A 309 19.90 14.39 20.82
N ALA A 310 19.38 15.61 20.60
CA ALA A 310 19.56 16.33 19.34
C ALA A 310 21.05 16.65 19.04
N LEU A 311 21.80 17.05 20.08
CA LEU A 311 23.25 17.33 19.98
C LEU A 311 24.08 16.06 19.72
N SER A 312 23.71 14.92 20.30
CA SER A 312 24.39 13.63 20.08
C SER A 312 24.10 12.99 18.73
N GLY A 313 23.23 13.58 17.89
CA GLY A 313 22.83 13.03 16.58
C GLY A 313 21.96 11.78 16.65
N ALA A 314 21.64 11.29 17.84
CA ALA A 314 20.89 10.05 18.05
C ALA A 314 19.39 10.13 17.67
N GLY A 315 18.88 11.30 17.32
CA GLY A 315 17.49 11.53 16.90
C GLY A 315 17.29 11.79 15.41
N ARG A 316 18.35 11.85 14.61
CA ARG A 316 18.19 11.97 13.16
C ARG A 316 17.77 10.62 12.57
N THR A 317 16.48 10.37 12.52
CA THR A 317 15.95 9.43 11.54
C THR A 317 16.33 9.96 10.16
N GLU A 318 17.12 9.18 9.40
CA GLU A 318 17.38 9.50 8.00
C GLU A 318 16.04 9.84 7.33
N ARG A 319 15.99 10.98 6.64
CA ARG A 319 14.86 11.32 5.77
C ARG A 319 14.59 10.11 4.90
N VAL A 320 13.47 9.45 5.12
CA VAL A 320 12.98 8.40 4.22
C VAL A 320 12.60 9.12 2.92
N LYS A 321 13.56 9.24 2.00
CA LYS A 321 13.22 9.48 0.60
C LYS A 321 12.27 8.36 0.20
N PRO A 322 11.22 8.62 -0.60
CA PRO A 322 10.27 7.59 -0.98
C PRO A 322 11.02 6.39 -1.55
N ARG A 323 11.04 5.31 -0.79
CA ARG A 323 11.64 4.05 -1.20
C ARG A 323 10.63 3.34 -2.08
N ASN A 324 10.97 3.17 -3.35
CA ASN A 324 10.39 2.10 -4.15
C ASN A 324 10.57 0.79 -3.38
N THR A 325 9.47 0.20 -2.93
CA THR A 325 9.45 -1.09 -2.26
C THR A 325 9.66 -2.20 -3.27
N ALA A 326 10.90 -2.54 -3.50
CA ALA A 326 11.35 -3.88 -3.85
C ALA A 326 12.90 -3.87 -3.81
N ALA A 327 13.48 -4.20 -2.68
CA ALA A 327 14.76 -4.91 -2.64
C ALA A 327 15.29 -4.99 -1.20
N ASN A 328 15.74 -6.15 -0.85
CA ASN A 328 16.57 -6.50 0.30
C ASN A 328 17.68 -5.49 0.59
N LYS A 329 18.14 -5.45 1.88
CA LYS A 329 19.38 -4.82 2.30
C LYS A 329 20.51 -5.12 1.30
N LYS A 330 20.82 -4.14 0.46
CA LYS A 330 22.10 -4.02 -0.20
C LYS A 330 22.66 -2.63 0.13
N GLU A 331 23.94 -2.58 0.43
CA GLU A 331 24.73 -1.36 0.58
C GLU A 331 24.43 -0.39 -0.57
N LYS A 332 24.53 0.92 -0.32
CA LYS A 332 24.30 1.95 -1.35
C LYS A 332 25.31 1.76 -2.48
N GLU A 333 24.95 1.05 -3.51
CA GLU A 333 25.70 1.04 -4.76
C GLU A 333 25.87 2.48 -5.26
N GLY A 334 27.09 2.90 -5.51
CA GLY A 334 27.42 4.21 -6.07
C GLY A 334 26.76 4.40 -7.45
N GLY A 335 26.50 5.64 -7.87
CA GLY A 335 25.91 5.92 -9.18
C GLY A 335 26.69 5.29 -10.35
N VAL A 336 28.02 5.23 -10.23
CA VAL A 336 28.94 4.59 -11.18
C VAL A 336 28.71 3.07 -11.23
N GLU A 337 28.57 2.43 -10.08
CA GLU A 337 28.36 0.99 -9.95
C GLU A 337 27.04 0.54 -10.59
N LYS A 338 25.97 1.32 -10.41
CA LYS A 338 24.66 1.08 -11.08
C LYS A 338 24.76 1.24 -12.59
N ALA A 339 25.53 2.22 -13.07
CA ALA A 339 25.72 2.43 -14.50
C ALA A 339 26.49 1.26 -15.12
N GLN A 340 27.53 0.77 -14.46
CA GLN A 340 28.33 -0.39 -14.89
C GLN A 340 27.47 -1.66 -14.95
N LYS A 341 26.67 -1.92 -13.93
CA LYS A 341 25.75 -3.07 -13.88
C LYS A 341 24.69 -3.02 -15.00
N LEU A 342 24.11 -1.85 -15.23
CA LEU A 342 23.14 -1.66 -16.32
C LEU A 342 23.80 -1.89 -17.70
N MET A 343 25.04 -1.48 -17.87
CA MET A 343 25.78 -1.67 -19.09
C MET A 343 26.08 -3.15 -19.37
N LEU A 344 26.53 -3.91 -18.37
CA LEU A 344 26.73 -5.36 -18.46
C LEU A 344 25.42 -6.08 -18.82
N THR A 345 24.32 -5.65 -18.22
CA THR A 345 22.98 -6.18 -18.54
C THR A 345 22.62 -5.95 -20.01
N TRP A 346 22.93 -4.77 -20.55
CA TRP A 346 22.69 -4.48 -21.97
C TRP A 346 23.61 -5.27 -22.90
N MET A 347 24.88 -5.39 -22.57
CA MET A 347 25.84 -6.17 -23.36
C MET A 347 25.42 -7.65 -23.43
N THR A 348 24.90 -8.18 -22.34
CA THR A 348 24.41 -9.57 -22.27
C THR A 348 23.09 -9.77 -23.03
N SER A 349 22.12 -8.82 -22.84
CA SER A 349 20.80 -8.90 -23.44
C SER A 349 20.76 -8.53 -24.93
N TYR A 350 21.68 -7.67 -25.38
CA TYR A 350 21.75 -7.15 -26.74
C TYR A 350 23.19 -7.21 -27.30
N PRO A 351 23.73 -8.40 -27.59
CA PRO A 351 25.13 -8.56 -28.05
C PRO A 351 25.50 -7.72 -29.27
N ALA A 352 24.54 -7.42 -30.13
CA ALA A 352 24.75 -6.55 -31.30
C ALA A 352 25.20 -5.10 -30.95
N LEU A 353 25.03 -4.68 -29.70
CA LEU A 353 25.52 -3.38 -29.24
C LEU A 353 27.02 -3.39 -28.91
N ILE A 354 27.60 -4.55 -28.61
CA ILE A 354 29.01 -4.67 -28.14
C ILE A 354 29.96 -4.05 -29.16
N GLY A 355 29.85 -4.38 -30.44
CA GLY A 355 30.74 -3.83 -31.50
C GLY A 355 30.63 -2.30 -31.69
N LYS A 356 29.55 -1.66 -31.18
CA LYS A 356 29.44 -0.19 -31.11
C LYS A 356 30.05 0.36 -29.84
N LEU A 357 29.82 -0.34 -28.70
CA LEU A 357 30.27 0.08 -27.37
C LEU A 357 31.81 0.00 -27.23
N GLU A 358 32.47 -1.01 -27.82
CA GLU A 358 33.95 -1.17 -27.80
C GLU A 358 34.72 0.03 -28.34
N LYS A 359 34.06 0.89 -29.12
CA LYS A 359 34.68 2.13 -29.62
C LYS A 359 34.80 3.22 -28.55
N TYR A 360 34.06 3.10 -27.46
CA TYR A 360 33.96 4.13 -26.43
C TYR A 360 34.27 3.63 -25.02
N ILE A 361 34.14 2.33 -24.78
CA ILE A 361 34.26 1.71 -23.45
C ILE A 361 34.98 0.38 -23.61
N THR A 362 35.99 0.17 -22.77
CA THR A 362 36.74 -1.09 -22.67
C THR A 362 36.51 -1.74 -21.32
N PRO A 363 36.79 -3.04 -21.12
CA PRO A 363 36.66 -3.68 -19.82
C PRO A 363 37.43 -2.97 -18.69
N GLU A 364 38.52 -2.28 -19.00
CA GLU A 364 39.35 -1.52 -18.04
C GLU A 364 38.62 -0.32 -17.44
N ASP A 365 37.57 0.20 -18.11
CA ASP A 365 36.74 1.31 -17.62
C ASP A 365 35.80 0.90 -16.49
N PHE A 366 35.65 -0.40 -16.23
CA PHE A 366 34.86 -0.91 -15.12
C PHE A 366 35.68 -0.86 -13.83
N THR A 367 35.23 -0.07 -12.87
CA THR A 367 35.95 0.22 -11.62
C THR A 367 35.81 -0.91 -10.58
N THR A 368 34.73 -1.69 -10.64
CA THR A 368 34.49 -2.84 -9.77
C THR A 368 35.17 -4.07 -10.35
N PRO A 369 36.08 -4.76 -9.61
CA PRO A 369 36.84 -5.91 -10.12
C PRO A 369 35.96 -7.00 -10.72
N LEU A 370 34.85 -7.34 -10.05
CA LEU A 370 33.87 -8.32 -10.54
C LEU A 370 33.27 -7.88 -11.90
N TYR A 371 32.85 -6.63 -12.02
CA TYR A 371 32.21 -6.13 -13.24
C TYR A 371 33.21 -6.04 -14.40
N ARG A 372 34.49 -5.72 -14.13
CA ARG A 372 35.55 -5.77 -15.13
C ARG A 372 35.73 -7.18 -15.67
N GLN A 373 35.81 -8.18 -14.79
CA GLN A 373 35.94 -9.59 -15.18
C GLN A 373 34.75 -10.06 -16.02
N ILE A 374 33.51 -9.68 -15.63
CA ILE A 374 32.32 -9.98 -16.42
C ILE A 374 32.38 -9.32 -17.79
N ALA A 375 32.79 -8.05 -17.89
CA ALA A 375 32.92 -7.32 -19.14
C ALA A 375 33.94 -8.00 -20.07
N GLU A 376 35.12 -8.39 -19.57
CA GLU A 376 36.15 -9.12 -20.31
C GLU A 376 35.58 -10.44 -20.88
N MET A 377 34.85 -11.17 -20.08
CA MET A 377 34.23 -12.44 -20.50
C MET A 377 33.15 -12.25 -21.56
N ILE A 378 32.30 -11.21 -21.43
CA ILE A 378 31.23 -10.90 -22.42
C ILE A 378 31.88 -10.52 -23.77
N VAL A 379 32.93 -9.64 -23.75
CA VAL A 379 33.62 -9.22 -24.97
C VAL A 379 34.33 -10.40 -25.64
N LEU A 380 35.01 -11.24 -24.87
CA LEU A 380 35.63 -12.45 -25.38
C LEU A 380 34.63 -13.38 -26.07
N GLN A 381 33.53 -13.69 -25.39
CA GLN A 381 32.47 -14.54 -25.96
C GLN A 381 31.84 -13.92 -27.22
N TYR A 382 31.67 -12.59 -27.26
CA TYR A 382 31.14 -11.91 -28.43
C TYR A 382 32.07 -12.12 -29.65
N HIS A 383 33.37 -12.01 -29.50
CA HIS A 383 34.33 -12.26 -30.56
C HIS A 383 34.48 -13.73 -30.95
N GLU A 384 34.10 -14.65 -30.04
CA GLU A 384 34.04 -16.09 -30.31
C GLU A 384 32.74 -16.54 -31.01
N GLY A 385 31.81 -15.61 -31.25
CA GLY A 385 30.61 -15.86 -32.07
C GLY A 385 29.27 -15.81 -31.33
N GLY A 386 29.25 -15.35 -30.06
CA GLY A 386 28.01 -15.06 -29.35
C GLY A 386 28.10 -15.17 -27.83
N VAL A 387 27.38 -14.29 -27.13
CA VAL A 387 27.35 -14.22 -25.67
C VAL A 387 26.38 -15.26 -25.12
N ASN A 388 26.85 -16.09 -24.19
CA ASN A 388 26.03 -17.08 -23.50
C ASN A 388 26.04 -16.83 -21.98
N PRO A 389 24.92 -16.30 -21.41
CA PRO A 389 24.81 -15.99 -19.99
C PRO A 389 25.09 -17.17 -19.05
N ALA A 390 24.68 -18.39 -19.44
CA ALA A 390 24.88 -19.56 -18.62
C ALA A 390 26.38 -19.94 -18.48
N LYS A 391 27.17 -19.65 -19.52
CA LYS A 391 28.63 -19.85 -19.44
C LYS A 391 29.33 -18.82 -18.54
N LEU A 392 28.77 -17.60 -18.43
CA LEU A 392 29.26 -16.58 -17.50
C LEU A 392 29.03 -17.01 -16.06
N LEU A 393 27.82 -17.41 -15.70
CA LEU A 393 27.46 -17.88 -14.36
C LEU A 393 28.32 -19.06 -13.87
N ASN A 394 28.62 -20.02 -14.76
CA ASN A 394 29.35 -21.24 -14.42
C ASN A 394 30.85 -21.00 -14.11
N GLN A 395 31.37 -19.80 -14.36
CA GLN A 395 32.77 -19.48 -14.06
C GLN A 395 32.96 -18.90 -12.65
N PHE A 396 31.89 -18.54 -11.96
CA PHE A 396 31.94 -18.04 -10.60
C PHE A 396 31.59 -19.17 -9.63
N VAL A 397 32.49 -19.42 -8.66
CA VAL A 397 32.34 -20.48 -7.65
C VAL A 397 31.68 -19.94 -6.38
N ASP A 398 31.80 -18.65 -6.10
CA ASP A 398 31.21 -17.99 -4.95
C ASP A 398 29.70 -17.74 -5.16
N SER A 399 28.89 -18.14 -4.19
CA SER A 399 27.43 -18.01 -4.26
C SER A 399 26.95 -16.56 -4.20
N GLU A 400 27.73 -15.62 -3.66
CA GLU A 400 27.42 -14.19 -3.63
C GLU A 400 27.76 -13.55 -4.98
N GLU A 401 28.88 -13.92 -5.60
CA GLU A 401 29.24 -13.46 -6.95
C GLU A 401 28.24 -13.99 -8.00
N GLN A 402 27.80 -15.25 -7.89
CA GLN A 402 26.77 -15.80 -8.79
C GLN A 402 25.42 -15.10 -8.71
N LYS A 403 25.08 -14.50 -7.57
CA LYS A 403 23.84 -13.72 -7.44
C LYS A 403 23.97 -12.31 -8.02
N GLU A 404 25.18 -11.80 -8.14
CA GLU A 404 25.48 -10.47 -8.65
C GLU A 404 25.63 -10.47 -10.18
N VAL A 405 26.11 -11.59 -10.76
CA VAL A 405 26.23 -11.85 -12.20
C VAL A 405 24.86 -12.17 -12.81
#